data_05ce1c2cf9cfdc388cb7dbd599f01c92
#
_entry.id   05ce1c2cf9cfdc388cb7dbd599f01c92
#
_cell.length_a   1.000
_cell.length_b   1.000
_cell.length_c   1.000
_cell.angle_alpha   90.00
_cell.angle_beta   90.00
_cell.angle_gamma   90.00
#
_symmetry.space_group_name_H-M   'P 1'
#
loop_
_entity.id
_entity.type
_entity.pdbx_description
1 polymer ?
#
loop_
_entity_poly.entity_id
_entity_poly.type
_entity_poly.pdbx_seq_one_letter_code
_entity_poly.pdbx_strand_id
1 'polypeptide(L)'
;QIGSVASAKATGGSVSFDSTKTYHTFTSSGTFQVTSGPLTGETLIVAGGGSAGYYGGGGGAGGLLWYGSPTPTKTANGSAITYTNSTTYPITVGGGGNPVGPYSVNPKRGLSGSNSVITHPGGPYSATGGGGGGGNDGSPNPVSHTGLPGGSGGGASRQNATGGPGPGTSGQGNAGGDASGSAGNHEGGGGGGAGGAGTPGSSGQHGGIGLQFSAIGSATGAGFPGPGGGVGWFAGGGGGIHNPGVEPASGRGGGPGGPYAGGGDGQPTTPSRHGRENSGGGGGSTYDPVVPGRGGSGVVIIAYPT
;
A
#
# COMPACT_ATOMS: atom_id res chain seq x y z
N GLN A 1 -37.16 -24.48 13.81
CA GLN A 1 -35.71 -24.54 14.14
C GLN A 1 -35.18 -23.11 14.15
N ILE A 2 -34.81 -22.64 15.35
CA ILE A 2 -34.07 -21.39 15.49
C ILE A 2 -32.64 -21.73 15.08
N GLY A 3 -32.23 -21.30 13.86
CA GLY A 3 -30.84 -21.45 13.43
C GLY A 3 -29.93 -20.82 14.47
N SER A 4 -28.85 -21.53 14.89
CA SER A 4 -27.85 -20.97 15.79
C SER A 4 -27.23 -19.73 15.12
N VAL A 5 -27.34 -18.58 15.77
CA VAL A 5 -26.65 -17.37 15.34
C VAL A 5 -25.16 -17.66 15.47
N ALA A 6 -24.40 -17.51 14.38
CA ALA A 6 -22.94 -17.65 14.42
C ALA A 6 -22.37 -16.72 15.48
N SER A 7 -21.65 -17.28 16.45
CA SER A 7 -21.01 -16.53 17.55
C SER A 7 -19.52 -16.50 17.31
N ALA A 8 -18.91 -15.30 17.34
CA ALA A 8 -17.48 -15.15 17.20
C ALA A 8 -16.74 -15.86 18.35
N LYS A 9 -15.69 -16.63 18.00
CA LYS A 9 -14.80 -17.35 18.95
C LYS A 9 -13.63 -16.48 19.42
N ALA A 10 -13.61 -15.23 19.01
CA ALA A 10 -12.62 -14.24 19.39
C ALA A 10 -13.24 -12.84 19.46
N THR A 11 -12.52 -11.88 20.04
CA THR A 11 -12.90 -10.48 20.11
C THR A 11 -11.83 -9.58 19.48
N GLY A 12 -12.19 -8.36 19.17
CA GLY A 12 -11.31 -7.32 18.59
C GLY A 12 -11.59 -7.03 17.11
N GLY A 13 -11.32 -5.80 16.71
CA GLY A 13 -11.66 -5.31 15.39
C GLY A 13 -13.16 -5.26 15.11
N SER A 14 -13.52 -4.96 13.87
CA SER A 14 -14.91 -5.10 13.38
C SER A 14 -15.15 -6.54 12.96
N VAL A 15 -16.25 -7.14 13.43
CA VAL A 15 -16.58 -8.55 13.15
C VAL A 15 -17.61 -8.65 12.05
N SER A 16 -17.34 -9.50 11.06
CA SER A 16 -18.30 -9.89 10.02
C SER A 16 -18.27 -11.40 9.77
N PHE A 17 -19.26 -11.91 9.06
CA PHE A 17 -19.45 -13.33 8.82
C PHE A 17 -19.81 -13.57 7.35
N ASP A 18 -19.35 -14.67 6.80
CA ASP A 18 -19.97 -15.31 5.64
C ASP A 18 -20.51 -16.69 6.05
N SER A 19 -20.91 -17.51 5.09
CA SER A 19 -21.47 -18.85 5.35
C SER A 19 -20.46 -19.82 5.97
N THR A 20 -19.15 -19.52 5.96
CA THR A 20 -18.06 -20.45 6.31
C THR A 20 -17.08 -19.90 7.31
N LYS A 21 -16.95 -18.57 7.38
CA LYS A 21 -15.89 -17.91 8.17
C LYS A 21 -16.40 -16.71 8.96
N THR A 22 -15.73 -16.48 10.08
CA THR A 22 -15.77 -15.25 10.87
C THR A 22 -14.55 -14.42 10.56
N TYR A 23 -14.72 -13.12 10.32
CA TYR A 23 -13.67 -12.16 9.99
C TYR A 23 -13.53 -11.09 11.07
N HIS A 24 -12.31 -10.80 11.48
CA HIS A 24 -11.97 -9.67 12.33
C HIS A 24 -11.13 -8.68 11.52
N THR A 25 -11.65 -7.47 11.30
CA THR A 25 -11.02 -6.41 10.51
C THR A 25 -10.53 -5.29 11.41
N PHE A 26 -9.22 -5.05 11.41
CA PHE A 26 -8.56 -3.98 12.16
C PHE A 26 -8.15 -2.87 11.19
N THR A 27 -8.83 -1.74 11.24
CA THR A 27 -8.50 -0.50 10.52
C THR A 27 -7.71 0.49 11.38
N SER A 28 -7.54 0.17 12.66
CA SER A 28 -6.70 0.85 13.65
C SER A 28 -6.07 -0.18 14.57
N SER A 29 -5.01 0.21 15.27
CA SER A 29 -4.35 -0.66 16.26
C SER A 29 -5.31 -1.07 17.36
N GLY A 30 -5.14 -2.30 17.86
CA GLY A 30 -6.02 -2.90 18.86
C GLY A 30 -5.50 -4.25 19.33
N THR A 31 -6.39 -5.12 19.76
CA THR A 31 -6.07 -6.46 20.24
C THR A 31 -7.02 -7.49 19.64
N PHE A 32 -6.47 -8.63 19.24
CA PHE A 32 -7.23 -9.83 18.91
C PHE A 32 -7.13 -10.81 20.08
N GLN A 33 -8.24 -11.26 20.63
CA GLN A 33 -8.26 -12.17 21.76
C GLN A 33 -9.16 -13.37 21.45
N VAL A 34 -8.58 -14.58 21.52
CA VAL A 34 -9.33 -15.83 21.37
C VAL A 34 -10.07 -16.14 22.67
N THR A 35 -11.38 -16.36 22.56
CA THR A 35 -12.28 -16.65 23.70
C THR A 35 -12.75 -18.10 23.73
N SER A 36 -12.64 -18.82 22.60
CA SER A 36 -13.06 -20.22 22.50
C SER A 36 -12.21 -20.99 21.50
N GLY A 37 -11.59 -22.08 21.90
CA GLY A 37 -10.77 -22.97 21.08
C GLY A 37 -9.30 -22.66 21.18
N PRO A 38 -8.38 -23.30 20.45
CA PRO A 38 -7.47 -22.62 19.53
C PRO A 38 -8.13 -22.37 18.20
N LEU A 39 -7.75 -21.27 17.51
CA LEU A 39 -8.24 -20.92 16.19
C LEU A 39 -7.08 -20.98 15.18
N THR A 40 -7.30 -21.62 14.05
CA THR A 40 -6.40 -21.50 12.91
C THR A 40 -7.03 -20.54 11.91
N GLY A 41 -6.39 -19.36 11.73
CA GLY A 41 -6.94 -18.27 10.94
C GLY A 41 -6.07 -17.91 9.74
N GLU A 42 -6.71 -17.77 8.57
CA GLU A 42 -6.10 -17.09 7.45
C GLU A 42 -5.93 -15.61 7.79
N THR A 43 -4.77 -15.05 7.48
CA THR A 43 -4.42 -13.72 7.97
C THR A 43 -3.82 -12.86 6.88
N LEU A 44 -4.46 -11.72 6.59
CA LEU A 44 -3.97 -10.67 5.70
C LEU A 44 -3.42 -9.52 6.53
N ILE A 45 -2.18 -9.14 6.26
CA ILE A 45 -1.52 -8.00 6.91
C ILE A 45 -1.04 -7.05 5.82
N VAL A 46 -1.57 -5.83 5.82
CA VAL A 46 -1.17 -4.77 4.88
C VAL A 46 -0.63 -3.60 5.70
N ALA A 47 0.59 -3.18 5.42
CA ALA A 47 1.22 -2.02 6.05
C ALA A 47 0.74 -0.69 5.44
N GLY A 48 1.09 0.44 6.05
CA GLY A 48 0.82 1.75 5.48
C GLY A 48 1.66 2.02 4.23
N GLY A 49 1.08 2.67 3.22
CA GLY A 49 1.80 3.11 2.00
C GLY A 49 2.68 4.33 2.24
N GLY A 50 3.67 4.55 1.39
CA GLY A 50 4.52 5.74 1.39
C GLY A 50 3.83 6.96 0.75
N SER A 51 4.23 8.17 1.14
CA SER A 51 3.82 9.38 0.43
C SER A 51 4.63 9.59 -0.84
N ALA A 52 4.10 10.36 -1.78
CA ALA A 52 4.83 10.74 -2.98
C ALA A 52 5.81 11.89 -2.73
N GLY A 53 6.77 12.07 -3.63
CA GLY A 53 7.64 13.22 -3.68
C GLY A 53 7.09 14.36 -4.53
N TYR A 54 7.64 15.57 -4.34
CA TYR A 54 7.38 16.72 -5.21
C TYR A 54 8.10 16.58 -6.55
N TYR A 55 7.43 16.93 -7.65
CA TYR A 55 7.99 16.87 -8.99
C TYR A 55 8.64 15.53 -9.30
N GLY A 56 8.03 14.42 -8.81
CA GLY A 56 8.77 13.20 -8.82
C GLY A 56 7.97 11.91 -8.81
N GLY A 57 8.52 10.99 -8.07
CA GLY A 57 8.00 9.63 -8.00
C GLY A 57 6.77 9.47 -7.11
N GLY A 58 5.93 8.53 -7.48
CA GLY A 58 4.83 8.05 -6.65
C GLY A 58 5.31 7.29 -5.41
N GLY A 59 4.55 7.32 -4.33
CA GLY A 59 4.80 6.52 -3.13
C GLY A 59 4.58 5.03 -3.38
N GLY A 60 5.43 4.18 -2.81
CA GLY A 60 5.25 2.73 -2.83
C GLY A 60 4.10 2.29 -1.93
N ALA A 61 3.43 1.21 -2.29
CA ALA A 61 2.43 0.59 -1.44
C ALA A 61 3.05 -0.02 -0.18
N GLY A 62 2.28 -0.14 0.89
CA GLY A 62 2.62 -0.95 2.05
C GLY A 62 2.85 -2.41 1.66
N GLY A 63 3.76 -3.07 2.34
CA GLY A 63 3.98 -4.51 2.18
C GLY A 63 2.72 -5.29 2.50
N LEU A 64 2.52 -6.38 1.78
CA LEU A 64 1.37 -7.25 1.96
C LEU A 64 1.84 -8.67 2.26
N LEU A 65 1.42 -9.19 3.41
CA LEU A 65 1.63 -10.58 3.82
C LEU A 65 0.30 -11.32 3.83
N TRP A 66 0.34 -12.57 3.34
CA TRP A 66 -0.79 -13.48 3.36
C TRP A 66 -0.38 -14.82 3.97
N TYR A 67 -1.04 -15.20 5.03
CA TYR A 67 -0.89 -16.51 5.69
C TYR A 67 -2.18 -17.29 5.53
N GLY A 68 -2.14 -18.36 4.74
CA GLY A 68 -3.33 -19.16 4.40
C GLY A 68 -3.14 -19.97 3.14
N SER A 69 -4.23 -20.37 2.53
CA SER A 69 -4.21 -21.03 1.21
C SER A 69 -3.80 -20.06 0.11
N PRO A 70 -3.02 -20.47 -0.90
CA PRO A 70 -2.69 -19.63 -2.04
C PRO A 70 -3.95 -19.06 -2.71
N THR A 71 -3.90 -17.80 -3.14
CA THR A 71 -4.94 -17.17 -3.96
C THR A 71 -4.48 -17.09 -5.42
N PRO A 72 -5.37 -16.84 -6.39
CA PRO A 72 -4.97 -16.67 -7.79
C PRO A 72 -3.93 -15.56 -8.01
N THR A 73 -3.88 -14.56 -7.12
CA THR A 73 -3.01 -13.38 -7.27
C THR A 73 -1.83 -13.38 -6.29
N LYS A 74 -1.82 -14.26 -5.28
CA LYS A 74 -0.78 -14.25 -4.23
C LYS A 74 -0.41 -15.67 -3.79
N THR A 75 0.87 -16.02 -3.91
CA THR A 75 1.46 -17.13 -3.18
C THR A 75 1.51 -16.78 -1.69
N ALA A 76 1.05 -17.69 -0.82
CA ALA A 76 1.06 -17.47 0.62
C ALA A 76 2.50 -17.27 1.15
N ASN A 77 2.65 -16.40 2.14
CA ASN A 77 3.90 -16.20 2.87
C ASN A 77 4.13 -17.32 3.90
N GLY A 78 3.10 -18.09 4.20
CA GLY A 78 3.12 -19.25 5.10
C GLY A 78 1.71 -19.81 5.29
N SER A 79 1.60 -20.88 6.07
CA SER A 79 0.33 -21.49 6.45
C SER A 79 -0.49 -20.54 7.32
N ALA A 80 -1.81 -20.79 7.43
CA ALA A 80 -2.69 -20.09 8.35
C ALA A 80 -2.13 -20.09 9.78
N ILE A 81 -2.30 -19.00 10.49
CA ILE A 81 -1.71 -18.78 11.82
C ILE A 81 -2.60 -19.42 12.89
N THR A 82 -1.98 -20.12 13.85
CA THR A 82 -2.68 -20.68 15.00
C THR A 82 -2.67 -19.71 16.16
N TYR A 83 -3.85 -19.32 16.62
CA TYR A 83 -4.09 -18.45 17.76
C TYR A 83 -4.60 -19.28 18.93
N THR A 84 -3.88 -19.28 20.05
CA THR A 84 -4.21 -20.09 21.23
C THR A 84 -5.33 -19.48 22.06
N ASN A 85 -6.10 -20.34 22.74
CA ASN A 85 -7.21 -19.91 23.60
C ASN A 85 -6.73 -19.00 24.74
N SER A 86 -7.57 -18.06 25.14
CA SER A 86 -7.32 -17.11 26.24
C SER A 86 -6.06 -16.24 26.07
N THR A 87 -5.48 -16.20 24.86
CA THR A 87 -4.30 -15.39 24.54
C THR A 87 -4.72 -14.11 23.83
N THR A 88 -4.08 -13.02 24.20
CA THR A 88 -4.26 -11.70 23.59
C THR A 88 -3.11 -11.41 22.64
N TYR A 89 -3.42 -11.01 21.41
CA TYR A 89 -2.48 -10.68 20.34
C TYR A 89 -2.59 -9.19 20.03
N PRO A 90 -1.59 -8.36 20.42
CA PRO A 90 -1.56 -6.96 20.01
C PRO A 90 -1.45 -6.84 18.49
N ILE A 91 -2.32 -6.01 17.92
CA ILE A 91 -2.38 -5.66 16.50
C ILE A 91 -1.95 -4.21 16.35
N THR A 92 -0.89 -3.96 15.59
CA THR A 92 -0.51 -2.62 15.15
C THR A 92 -0.91 -2.46 13.70
N VAL A 93 -1.68 -1.43 13.37
CA VAL A 93 -2.00 -1.03 12.00
C VAL A 93 -1.15 0.17 11.64
N GLY A 94 -0.32 0.03 10.61
CA GLY A 94 0.60 1.07 10.16
C GLY A 94 -0.10 2.24 9.51
N GLY A 95 0.27 3.45 9.89
CA GLY A 95 -0.15 4.67 9.22
C GLY A 95 0.53 4.86 7.87
N GLY A 96 -0.12 5.54 6.94
CA GLY A 96 0.52 5.99 5.70
C GLY A 96 1.55 7.07 5.94
N GLY A 97 2.55 7.17 5.07
CA GLY A 97 3.55 8.24 5.08
C GLY A 97 2.88 9.61 4.92
N ASN A 98 3.25 10.55 5.78
CA ASN A 98 2.74 11.90 5.70
C ASN A 98 3.22 12.60 4.42
N PRO A 99 2.43 13.51 3.84
CA PRO A 99 2.90 14.31 2.74
C PRO A 99 4.05 15.20 3.18
N VAL A 100 5.01 15.44 2.28
CA VAL A 100 6.05 16.42 2.52
C VAL A 100 5.47 17.83 2.45
N GLY A 101 6.07 18.77 3.17
CA GLY A 101 5.62 20.16 3.26
C GLY A 101 5.62 20.90 1.92
N PRO A 102 5.22 22.20 1.90
CA PRO A 102 5.20 23.00 0.68
C PRO A 102 6.58 23.07 0.02
N TYR A 103 6.62 23.42 -1.27
CA TYR A 103 7.82 23.42 -2.13
C TYR A 103 9.07 24.10 -1.52
N SER A 104 8.85 25.09 -0.67
CA SER A 104 9.92 25.82 0.05
C SER A 104 10.62 24.99 1.15
N VAL A 105 10.13 23.80 1.48
CA VAL A 105 10.67 22.97 2.57
C VAL A 105 11.40 21.75 1.99
N ASN A 106 12.66 21.52 2.40
CA ASN A 106 13.42 20.30 2.10
C ASN A 106 13.32 19.33 3.30
N PRO A 107 13.36 17.99 3.07
CA PRO A 107 13.48 17.32 1.77
C PRO A 107 12.13 17.24 1.03
N LYS A 108 12.20 17.28 -0.30
CA LYS A 108 11.04 17.11 -1.20
C LYS A 108 10.72 15.65 -1.49
N ARG A 109 11.51 14.74 -0.97
CA ARG A 109 11.29 13.28 -1.05
C ARG A 109 10.18 12.86 -0.10
N GLY A 110 9.27 12.01 -0.59
CA GLY A 110 8.19 11.42 0.21
C GLY A 110 8.70 10.63 1.42
N LEU A 111 7.83 10.45 2.41
CA LEU A 111 8.10 9.70 3.64
C LEU A 111 7.53 8.28 3.53
N SER A 112 8.22 7.32 4.15
CA SER A 112 7.75 5.94 4.21
C SER A 112 6.52 5.81 5.13
N GLY A 113 5.67 4.84 4.82
CA GLY A 113 4.62 4.38 5.72
C GLY A 113 5.17 3.59 6.90
N SER A 114 4.30 3.28 7.85
CA SER A 114 4.64 2.47 9.03
C SER A 114 4.25 1.00 8.85
N ASN A 115 4.93 0.12 9.58
CA ASN A 115 4.65 -1.32 9.57
C ASN A 115 3.30 -1.63 10.20
N SER A 116 2.64 -2.68 9.67
CA SER A 116 1.55 -3.37 10.37
C SER A 116 2.08 -4.66 10.98
N VAL A 117 1.74 -4.92 12.24
CA VAL A 117 2.32 -6.02 13.00
C VAL A 117 1.28 -6.77 13.82
N ILE A 118 1.34 -8.09 13.80
CA ILE A 118 0.70 -8.95 14.79
C ILE A 118 1.80 -9.44 15.74
N THR A 119 1.72 -9.06 17.01
CA THR A 119 2.62 -9.56 18.05
C THR A 119 2.16 -10.96 18.47
N HIS A 120 2.95 -11.97 18.13
CA HIS A 120 2.62 -13.38 18.36
C HIS A 120 3.76 -14.06 19.14
N PRO A 121 3.47 -14.98 20.10
CA PRO A 121 4.50 -15.68 20.88
C PRO A 121 5.55 -16.43 20.04
N GLY A 122 5.16 -16.92 18.86
CA GLY A 122 6.06 -17.58 17.89
C GLY A 122 6.91 -16.63 17.04
N GLY A 123 6.88 -15.33 17.31
CA GLY A 123 7.55 -14.28 16.56
C GLY A 123 6.57 -13.33 15.86
N PRO A 124 6.95 -12.06 15.68
CA PRO A 124 6.06 -11.07 15.08
C PRO A 124 5.85 -11.34 13.59
N TYR A 125 4.61 -11.22 13.15
CA TYR A 125 4.24 -11.14 11.73
C TYR A 125 4.20 -9.67 11.33
N SER A 126 5.19 -9.19 10.58
CA SER A 126 5.39 -7.77 10.29
C SER A 126 5.42 -7.49 8.80
N ALA A 127 4.44 -6.76 8.31
CA ALA A 127 4.44 -6.17 6.98
C ALA A 127 5.15 -4.82 7.02
N THR A 128 6.06 -4.58 6.08
CA THR A 128 6.92 -3.39 6.03
C THR A 128 6.17 -2.23 5.39
N GLY A 129 6.30 -1.02 5.95
CA GLY A 129 5.71 0.19 5.36
C GLY A 129 6.20 0.44 3.94
N GLY A 130 5.39 1.08 3.12
CA GLY A 130 5.74 1.45 1.74
C GLY A 130 6.78 2.54 1.68
N GLY A 131 7.67 2.54 0.69
CA GLY A 131 8.72 3.53 0.50
C GLY A 131 8.19 4.87 -0.02
N GLY A 132 8.73 5.99 0.48
CA GLY A 132 8.42 7.32 -0.04
C GLY A 132 8.95 7.52 -1.47
N GLY A 133 8.23 8.26 -2.30
CA GLY A 133 8.67 8.61 -3.67
C GLY A 133 9.81 9.61 -3.69
N GLY A 134 10.73 9.54 -4.66
CA GLY A 134 11.76 10.51 -4.90
C GLY A 134 11.17 11.88 -5.23
N GLY A 135 11.80 12.96 -4.78
CA GLY A 135 11.37 14.34 -5.01
C GLY A 135 12.45 15.14 -5.70
N ASN A 136 12.07 16.17 -6.44
CA ASN A 136 13.00 17.08 -7.09
C ASN A 136 13.15 18.36 -6.26
N ASP A 137 14.31 18.60 -5.72
CA ASP A 137 14.64 19.78 -4.89
C ASP A 137 15.42 20.88 -5.64
N GLY A 138 15.55 20.72 -6.95
CA GLY A 138 16.34 21.66 -7.76
C GLY A 138 17.87 21.50 -7.59
N SER A 139 18.30 20.60 -6.73
CA SER A 139 19.70 20.31 -6.48
C SER A 139 20.13 19.06 -7.27
N PRO A 140 21.41 18.95 -7.67
CA PRO A 140 21.96 17.73 -8.25
C PRO A 140 22.14 16.58 -7.22
N ASN A 141 21.54 16.69 -6.02
CA ASN A 141 21.67 15.70 -4.97
C ASN A 141 20.88 14.43 -5.27
N PRO A 142 21.56 13.30 -5.60
CA PRO A 142 20.92 12.04 -5.96
C PRO A 142 20.05 11.45 -4.84
N VAL A 143 20.34 11.80 -3.59
CA VAL A 143 19.60 11.28 -2.43
C VAL A 143 18.13 11.72 -2.44
N SER A 144 17.86 12.96 -2.84
CA SER A 144 16.49 13.47 -2.91
C SER A 144 15.68 12.82 -4.04
N HIS A 145 16.35 12.45 -5.12
CA HIS A 145 15.71 11.90 -6.33
C HIS A 145 15.43 10.40 -6.26
N THR A 146 16.09 9.70 -5.33
CA THR A 146 15.91 8.25 -5.16
C THR A 146 14.63 7.95 -4.39
N GLY A 147 13.82 7.03 -4.90
CA GLY A 147 12.71 6.43 -4.17
C GLY A 147 13.22 5.65 -2.96
N LEU A 148 12.49 5.69 -1.84
CA LEU A 148 12.84 4.93 -0.64
C LEU A 148 12.50 3.45 -0.80
N PRO A 149 13.30 2.55 -0.18
CA PRO A 149 12.92 1.15 -0.03
C PRO A 149 11.70 1.03 0.89
N GLY A 150 10.93 -0.06 0.73
CA GLY A 150 9.76 -0.34 1.55
C GLY A 150 9.19 -1.71 1.32
N GLY A 151 8.00 -1.98 1.83
CA GLY A 151 7.22 -3.15 1.45
C GLY A 151 7.08 -3.24 -0.06
N SER A 152 6.58 -2.14 -0.69
CA SER A 152 6.88 -1.79 -2.06
C SER A 152 7.67 -0.48 -2.10
N GLY A 153 8.59 -0.35 -3.04
CA GLY A 153 9.49 0.80 -3.15
C GLY A 153 8.83 2.03 -3.77
N GLY A 154 9.29 3.24 -3.40
CA GLY A 154 8.88 4.47 -4.03
C GLY A 154 9.45 4.62 -5.44
N GLY A 155 8.75 5.32 -6.33
CA GLY A 155 9.21 5.69 -7.66
C GLY A 155 10.35 6.71 -7.60
N ALA A 156 11.23 6.71 -8.60
CA ALA A 156 12.28 7.70 -8.74
C ALA A 156 11.76 9.05 -9.21
N SER A 157 12.47 10.12 -8.86
CA SER A 157 12.31 11.44 -9.47
C SER A 157 13.53 11.77 -10.30
N ARG A 158 13.39 12.62 -11.30
CA ARG A 158 14.52 13.06 -12.11
C ARG A 158 14.70 14.56 -12.16
N GLN A 159 15.90 14.96 -11.77
CA GLN A 159 16.62 16.10 -12.33
C GLN A 159 18.07 15.65 -12.50
N ASN A 160 18.58 15.55 -13.75
CA ASN A 160 19.97 15.15 -14.04
C ASN A 160 20.40 13.70 -13.70
N ALA A 161 19.54 12.70 -13.86
CA ALA A 161 19.89 11.29 -14.09
C ALA A 161 20.58 10.46 -12.99
N THR A 162 20.44 10.77 -11.70
CA THR A 162 21.20 10.05 -10.67
C THR A 162 20.39 9.34 -9.59
N GLY A 163 19.05 9.52 -9.55
CA GLY A 163 18.19 8.82 -8.60
C GLY A 163 17.57 7.57 -9.23
N GLY A 164 17.54 6.46 -8.51
CA GLY A 164 16.87 5.20 -8.89
C GLY A 164 15.57 4.96 -8.13
N PRO A 165 14.77 3.99 -8.55
CA PRO A 165 13.58 3.58 -7.81
C PRO A 165 13.96 2.88 -6.49
N GLY A 166 13.12 2.99 -5.49
CA GLY A 166 13.25 2.22 -4.26
C GLY A 166 12.98 0.73 -4.51
N PRO A 167 13.77 -0.17 -3.93
CA PRO A 167 13.46 -1.60 -3.99
C PRO A 167 12.26 -1.95 -3.10
N GLY A 168 11.52 -2.98 -3.49
CA GLY A 168 10.50 -3.64 -2.67
C GLY A 168 11.10 -4.74 -1.80
N THR A 169 10.43 -5.05 -0.68
CA THR A 169 10.76 -6.20 0.16
C THR A 169 10.24 -7.49 -0.49
N SER A 170 11.14 -8.46 -0.69
CA SER A 170 10.80 -9.76 -1.26
C SER A 170 9.62 -10.43 -0.53
N GLY A 171 8.68 -10.96 -1.28
CA GLY A 171 7.46 -11.61 -0.75
C GLY A 171 6.40 -10.65 -0.20
N GLN A 172 6.66 -9.34 -0.16
CA GLN A 172 5.72 -8.32 0.34
C GLN A 172 5.28 -7.32 -0.73
N GLY A 173 6.17 -6.99 -1.69
CA GLY A 173 5.87 -6.03 -2.74
C GLY A 173 7.00 -5.90 -3.74
N ASN A 174 6.88 -4.92 -4.64
CA ASN A 174 7.79 -4.75 -5.78
C ASN A 174 8.47 -3.38 -5.77
N ALA A 175 9.50 -3.23 -6.59
CA ALA A 175 10.21 -1.97 -6.76
C ALA A 175 9.32 -0.87 -7.36
N GLY A 176 9.66 0.38 -7.11
CA GLY A 176 9.15 1.52 -7.86
C GLY A 176 9.63 1.53 -9.31
N GLY A 177 9.07 2.44 -10.11
CA GLY A 177 9.51 2.74 -11.48
C GLY A 177 10.68 3.72 -11.48
N ASP A 178 11.54 3.56 -12.47
CA ASP A 178 12.63 4.50 -12.71
C ASP A 178 12.12 5.83 -13.28
N ALA A 179 12.90 6.88 -13.09
CA ALA A 179 12.62 8.15 -13.75
C ALA A 179 13.16 8.16 -15.18
N SER A 180 12.54 8.92 -16.06
CA SER A 180 13.04 9.14 -17.42
C SER A 180 12.97 10.61 -17.79
N GLY A 181 13.41 10.96 -19.01
CA GLY A 181 13.41 12.32 -19.51
C GLY A 181 14.82 12.94 -19.62
N SER A 182 14.92 14.09 -20.26
CA SER A 182 16.12 14.93 -20.39
C SER A 182 16.04 16.15 -19.46
N ALA A 183 17.11 16.93 -19.36
CA ALA A 183 17.09 18.19 -18.61
C ALA A 183 15.90 19.08 -19.06
N GLY A 184 15.02 19.41 -18.11
CA GLY A 184 13.80 20.19 -18.36
C GLY A 184 12.52 19.35 -18.49
N ASN A 185 12.59 18.05 -18.75
CA ASN A 185 11.45 17.13 -18.73
C ASN A 185 11.50 16.27 -17.49
N HIS A 186 10.62 16.53 -16.52
CA HIS A 186 10.54 15.80 -15.26
C HIS A 186 9.53 14.67 -15.38
N GLU A 187 10.02 13.44 -15.61
CA GLU A 187 9.20 12.25 -15.69
C GLU A 187 9.52 11.31 -14.52
N GLY A 188 8.77 11.44 -13.46
CA GLY A 188 8.90 10.58 -12.27
C GLY A 188 8.29 9.21 -12.49
N GLY A 189 8.92 8.17 -11.94
CA GLY A 189 8.38 6.80 -11.96
C GLY A 189 7.21 6.61 -11.00
N GLY A 190 6.35 5.64 -11.27
CA GLY A 190 5.30 5.21 -10.34
C GLY A 190 5.87 4.45 -9.14
N GLY A 191 5.21 4.50 -7.98
CA GLY A 191 5.54 3.65 -6.83
C GLY A 191 5.21 2.18 -7.12
N GLY A 192 5.94 1.25 -6.49
CA GLY A 192 5.65 -0.18 -6.56
C GLY A 192 4.34 -0.53 -5.87
N GLY A 193 3.69 -1.60 -6.33
CA GLY A 193 2.53 -2.22 -5.70
C GLY A 193 2.83 -3.64 -5.22
N ALA A 194 1.93 -4.24 -4.45
CA ALA A 194 2.13 -5.61 -3.97
C ALA A 194 2.10 -6.64 -5.11
N GLY A 195 1.35 -6.37 -6.18
CA GLY A 195 1.17 -7.27 -7.33
C GLY A 195 2.09 -6.96 -8.52
N GLY A 196 2.73 -5.80 -8.57
CA GLY A 196 3.59 -5.41 -9.68
C GLY A 196 4.47 -4.21 -9.38
N ALA A 197 5.55 -4.06 -10.13
CA ALA A 197 6.42 -2.89 -10.05
C ALA A 197 5.72 -1.63 -10.59
N GLY A 198 6.16 -0.47 -10.12
CA GLY A 198 5.78 0.80 -10.72
C GLY A 198 6.36 0.93 -12.13
N THR A 199 5.67 1.65 -13.02
CA THR A 199 6.17 1.87 -14.38
C THR A 199 7.13 3.04 -14.43
N PRO A 200 8.15 2.97 -15.31
CA PRO A 200 9.07 4.08 -15.52
C PRO A 200 8.38 5.35 -16.04
N GLY A 201 9.07 6.49 -15.88
CA GLY A 201 8.66 7.76 -16.42
C GLY A 201 8.32 7.72 -17.92
N SER A 202 9.13 7.01 -18.71
CA SER A 202 8.91 6.86 -20.18
C SER A 202 7.69 5.99 -20.54
N SER A 203 7.08 5.31 -19.60
CA SER A 203 6.05 4.30 -19.82
C SER A 203 4.75 4.60 -19.05
N GLY A 204 4.45 5.89 -18.84
CA GLY A 204 3.17 6.34 -18.28
C GLY A 204 3.15 6.54 -16.78
N GLN A 205 4.25 6.40 -16.04
CA GLN A 205 4.41 6.74 -14.63
C GLN A 205 3.39 6.06 -13.69
N HIS A 206 2.74 4.99 -14.11
CA HIS A 206 1.70 4.33 -13.31
C HIS A 206 2.27 3.64 -12.07
N GLY A 207 1.55 3.73 -10.97
CA GLY A 207 1.80 2.90 -9.80
C GLY A 207 1.64 1.41 -10.13
N GLY A 208 2.39 0.56 -9.44
CA GLY A 208 2.25 -0.89 -9.55
C GLY A 208 0.87 -1.36 -9.07
N ILE A 209 0.36 -2.41 -9.70
CA ILE A 209 -0.93 -3.00 -9.31
C ILE A 209 -0.87 -3.61 -7.90
N GLY A 210 -2.02 -3.63 -7.23
CA GLY A 210 -2.18 -4.34 -5.96
C GLY A 210 -2.48 -5.83 -6.14
N LEU A 211 -2.95 -6.46 -5.06
CA LEU A 211 -3.37 -7.85 -5.03
C LEU A 211 -4.82 -7.99 -4.60
N GLN A 212 -5.55 -8.95 -5.17
CA GLN A 212 -6.95 -9.18 -4.89
C GLN A 212 -7.19 -10.33 -3.90
N PHE A 213 -8.06 -10.06 -2.93
CA PHE A 213 -8.61 -11.02 -1.97
C PHE A 213 -10.13 -10.90 -2.00
N SER A 214 -10.77 -11.41 -3.06
CA SER A 214 -12.18 -11.22 -3.35
C SER A 214 -13.11 -11.73 -2.25
N ALA A 215 -12.82 -12.89 -1.66
CA ALA A 215 -13.59 -13.46 -0.55
C ALA A 215 -13.57 -12.54 0.69
N ILE A 216 -12.38 -12.01 1.05
CA ILE A 216 -12.22 -11.03 2.13
C ILE A 216 -13.00 -9.75 1.80
N GLY A 217 -12.81 -9.20 0.59
CA GLY A 217 -13.50 -7.99 0.17
C GLY A 217 -15.03 -8.12 0.22
N SER A 218 -15.56 -9.23 -0.24
CA SER A 218 -17.00 -9.50 -0.22
C SER A 218 -17.56 -9.65 1.20
N ALA A 219 -16.82 -10.33 2.10
CA ALA A 219 -17.28 -10.60 3.46
C ALA A 219 -17.12 -9.40 4.40
N THR A 220 -16.11 -8.56 4.19
CA THR A 220 -15.75 -7.46 5.12
C THR A 220 -16.07 -6.07 4.58
N GLY A 221 -16.30 -5.93 3.27
CA GLY A 221 -16.33 -4.63 2.58
C GLY A 221 -14.98 -3.94 2.49
N ALA A 222 -13.88 -4.60 2.90
CA ALA A 222 -12.53 -4.03 2.86
C ALA A 222 -11.90 -4.12 1.46
N GLY A 223 -10.89 -3.28 1.22
CA GLY A 223 -10.22 -3.17 -0.06
C GLY A 223 -10.98 -2.28 -1.05
N PHE A 224 -10.37 -2.08 -2.21
CA PHE A 224 -10.83 -1.15 -3.25
C PHE A 224 -11.02 -1.85 -4.57
N PRO A 225 -11.67 -1.20 -5.57
CA PRO A 225 -11.71 -1.73 -6.92
C PRO A 225 -10.32 -1.89 -7.52
N GLY A 226 -10.16 -2.87 -8.40
CA GLY A 226 -8.94 -3.14 -9.14
C GLY A 226 -9.13 -3.18 -10.64
N PRO A 227 -8.09 -3.48 -11.40
CA PRO A 227 -8.17 -3.64 -12.85
C PRO A 227 -9.25 -4.68 -13.22
N GLY A 228 -10.18 -4.29 -14.11
CA GLY A 228 -11.31 -5.15 -14.49
C GLY A 228 -12.48 -5.16 -13.49
N GLY A 229 -12.47 -4.31 -12.48
CA GLY A 229 -13.51 -4.24 -11.44
C GLY A 229 -13.28 -5.23 -10.29
N GLY A 230 -14.34 -5.52 -9.52
CA GLY A 230 -14.27 -6.38 -8.33
C GLY A 230 -13.78 -5.65 -7.08
N VAL A 231 -14.03 -6.27 -5.92
CA VAL A 231 -13.69 -5.74 -4.60
C VAL A 231 -12.48 -6.47 -4.00
N GLY A 232 -11.97 -5.98 -2.88
CA GLY A 232 -10.92 -6.68 -2.12
C GLY A 232 -9.53 -6.53 -2.70
N TRP A 233 -9.23 -5.47 -3.44
CA TRP A 233 -7.88 -5.13 -3.88
C TRP A 233 -7.17 -4.24 -2.85
N PHE A 234 -5.89 -4.55 -2.59
CA PHE A 234 -5.06 -3.87 -1.60
C PHE A 234 -3.68 -3.56 -2.17
N ALA A 235 -3.01 -2.59 -1.56
CA ALA A 235 -1.60 -2.27 -1.76
C ALA A 235 -1.24 -1.93 -3.23
N GLY A 236 -1.98 -1.02 -3.85
CA GLY A 236 -1.61 -0.38 -5.12
C GLY A 236 -0.62 0.74 -4.92
N GLY A 237 0.39 0.87 -5.78
CA GLY A 237 1.36 1.96 -5.76
C GLY A 237 0.78 3.30 -6.21
N GLY A 238 1.39 4.41 -5.82
CA GLY A 238 1.01 5.74 -6.27
C GLY A 238 1.56 6.08 -7.65
N GLY A 239 0.85 6.91 -8.42
CA GLY A 239 1.30 7.41 -9.71
C GLY A 239 2.43 8.44 -9.59
N GLY A 240 3.41 8.40 -10.47
CA GLY A 240 4.39 9.44 -10.68
C GLY A 240 3.81 10.60 -11.49
N ILE A 241 4.62 11.61 -11.78
CA ILE A 241 4.18 12.81 -12.50
C ILE A 241 4.96 13.02 -13.80
N HIS A 242 4.25 13.57 -14.80
CA HIS A 242 4.81 14.04 -16.06
C HIS A 242 4.88 15.59 -16.09
N ASN A 243 5.75 16.16 -16.89
CA ASN A 243 5.95 17.61 -17.01
C ASN A 243 4.65 18.35 -17.41
N PRO A 244 4.35 19.53 -16.81
CA PRO A 244 3.18 20.31 -17.19
C PRO A 244 3.24 20.75 -18.64
N GLY A 245 2.14 20.57 -19.38
CA GLY A 245 1.98 21.01 -20.76
C GLY A 245 2.09 19.92 -21.83
N VAL A 246 2.39 18.67 -21.46
CA VAL A 246 2.33 17.50 -22.36
C VAL A 246 1.22 16.59 -21.87
N GLU A 247 0.04 16.66 -22.50
CA GLU A 247 -1.01 15.65 -22.28
C GLU A 247 -0.73 14.39 -23.11
N PRO A 248 -1.03 13.17 -22.62
CA PRO A 248 -1.92 12.88 -21.52
C PRO A 248 -1.21 12.43 -20.24
N ALA A 249 -1.59 13.14 -19.18
CA ALA A 249 -1.81 12.62 -17.84
C ALA A 249 -0.69 11.82 -17.14
N SER A 250 -0.27 12.40 -16.06
CA SER A 250 0.33 11.82 -14.87
C SER A 250 -0.08 10.37 -14.59
N GLY A 251 0.80 9.58 -13.98
CA GLY A 251 0.58 8.17 -13.72
C GLY A 251 -0.64 7.88 -12.86
N ARG A 252 -1.35 6.80 -13.16
CA ARG A 252 -2.49 6.33 -12.38
C ARG A 252 -2.04 5.49 -11.19
N GLY A 253 -2.68 5.65 -10.06
CA GLY A 253 -2.45 4.80 -8.90
C GLY A 253 -2.93 3.37 -9.14
N GLY A 254 -2.14 2.39 -8.71
CA GLY A 254 -2.51 0.98 -8.81
C GLY A 254 -2.58 0.42 -10.23
N GLY A 255 -1.98 1.10 -11.23
CA GLY A 255 -1.90 0.64 -12.61
C GLY A 255 -2.66 1.50 -13.62
N PRO A 256 -2.47 1.25 -14.93
CA PRO A 256 -3.15 1.95 -16.00
C PRO A 256 -4.68 1.85 -15.87
N GLY A 257 -5.37 2.99 -16.04
CA GLY A 257 -6.82 3.08 -15.89
C GLY A 257 -7.30 3.28 -14.44
N GLY A 258 -6.38 3.35 -13.46
CA GLY A 258 -6.70 3.59 -12.04
C GLY A 258 -7.44 4.89 -11.76
N PRO A 259 -7.67 5.20 -10.45
CA PRO A 259 -6.97 4.64 -9.29
C PRO A 259 -7.49 3.27 -8.84
N TYR A 260 -6.58 2.32 -8.65
CA TYR A 260 -6.90 0.96 -8.23
C TYR A 260 -6.20 0.57 -6.92
N ALA A 261 -6.74 -0.45 -6.23
CA ALA A 261 -6.15 -1.05 -5.03
C ALA A 261 -5.73 -0.03 -3.96
N GLY A 262 -6.38 1.12 -3.92
CA GLY A 262 -6.09 2.20 -2.99
C GLY A 262 -4.93 3.12 -3.37
N GLY A 263 -4.23 2.94 -4.50
CA GLY A 263 -3.18 3.84 -4.96
C GLY A 263 -3.71 5.21 -5.40
N GLY A 264 -3.02 6.29 -5.06
CA GLY A 264 -3.35 7.65 -5.46
C GLY A 264 -2.81 8.02 -6.83
N ASP A 265 -3.57 8.73 -7.64
CA ASP A 265 -3.12 9.22 -8.95
C ASP A 265 -2.07 10.34 -8.80
N GLY A 266 -1.04 10.33 -9.66
CA GLY A 266 -0.19 11.48 -9.88
C GLY A 266 -0.97 12.51 -10.70
N GLN A 267 -1.23 13.72 -10.18
CA GLN A 267 -1.94 14.77 -10.90
C GLN A 267 -1.57 16.18 -10.41
N PRO A 268 -1.55 17.17 -11.31
CA PRO A 268 -1.18 18.53 -10.93
C PRO A 268 -2.25 19.28 -10.11
N THR A 269 -3.52 18.88 -10.13
CA THR A 269 -4.61 19.78 -9.70
C THR A 269 -5.77 19.18 -8.90
N THR A 270 -5.80 17.87 -8.58
CA THR A 270 -6.98 17.27 -7.95
C THR A 270 -6.72 16.50 -6.63
N PRO A 271 -7.73 16.39 -5.72
CA PRO A 271 -7.56 15.77 -4.40
C PRO A 271 -7.40 14.24 -4.38
N SER A 272 -7.48 13.55 -5.52
CA SER A 272 -7.39 12.09 -5.59
C SER A 272 -5.98 11.49 -5.46
N ARG A 273 -4.99 12.30 -5.09
CA ARG A 273 -3.59 11.92 -4.93
C ARG A 273 -3.27 11.06 -3.72
N HIS A 274 -4.11 11.08 -2.72
CA HIS A 274 -3.84 10.33 -1.50
C HIS A 274 -4.05 8.84 -1.73
N GLY A 275 -3.13 8.03 -1.22
CA GLY A 275 -3.40 6.63 -1.00
C GLY A 275 -4.62 6.47 -0.10
N ARG A 276 -5.49 5.51 -0.43
CA ARG A 276 -6.73 5.28 0.31
C ARG A 276 -6.43 4.66 1.67
N GLU A 277 -7.13 5.12 2.69
CA GLU A 277 -7.04 4.55 4.04
C GLU A 277 -7.49 3.09 4.02
N ASN A 278 -6.89 2.28 4.90
CA ASN A 278 -7.18 0.85 5.06
C ASN A 278 -6.92 0.00 3.80
N SER A 279 -6.00 0.47 2.95
CA SER A 279 -5.60 -0.25 1.73
C SER A 279 -4.10 -0.49 1.61
N GLY A 280 -3.30 0.28 2.35
CA GLY A 280 -1.85 0.33 2.16
C GLY A 280 -1.43 1.00 0.85
N GLY A 281 -2.31 1.77 0.20
CA GLY A 281 -2.02 2.41 -1.09
C GLY A 281 -0.97 3.51 -0.99
N GLY A 282 -0.08 3.62 -1.98
CA GLY A 282 0.91 4.71 -2.11
C GLY A 282 0.28 6.03 -2.55
N GLY A 283 0.85 7.16 -2.14
CA GLY A 283 0.42 8.50 -2.57
C GLY A 283 0.87 8.85 -3.99
N GLY A 284 0.11 9.66 -4.70
CA GLY A 284 0.44 10.17 -6.05
C GLY A 284 1.22 11.48 -6.00
N SER A 285 2.15 11.67 -6.94
CA SER A 285 3.00 12.86 -7.05
C SER A 285 2.26 14.07 -7.63
N THR A 286 2.84 15.26 -7.47
CA THR A 286 2.24 16.53 -7.88
C THR A 286 3.29 17.59 -8.22
N TYR A 287 2.80 18.71 -8.80
CA TYR A 287 3.54 19.97 -8.99
C TYR A 287 3.15 21.02 -7.94
N ASP A 288 4.03 22.05 -7.81
CA ASP A 288 3.74 23.26 -7.05
C ASP A 288 2.51 24.02 -7.62
N PRO A 289 1.66 24.65 -6.79
CA PRO A 289 1.76 24.81 -5.33
C PRO A 289 1.09 23.69 -4.51
N VAL A 290 0.84 22.55 -5.10
CA VAL A 290 -0.01 21.51 -4.50
C VAL A 290 0.81 20.48 -3.73
N VAL A 291 0.41 20.14 -2.50
CA VAL A 291 1.08 19.15 -1.66
C VAL A 291 0.96 17.74 -2.26
N PRO A 292 2.03 16.92 -2.34
CA PRO A 292 1.98 15.54 -2.80
C PRO A 292 1.02 14.68 -1.98
N GLY A 293 0.58 13.58 -2.57
CA GLY A 293 -0.31 12.63 -1.91
C GLY A 293 0.36 11.93 -0.72
N ARG A 294 -0.35 11.87 0.42
CA ARG A 294 0.01 10.98 1.53
C ARG A 294 -0.20 9.53 1.15
N GLY A 295 0.48 8.59 1.83
CA GLY A 295 0.15 7.18 1.78
C GLY A 295 -1.15 6.86 2.52
N GLY A 296 -1.82 5.78 2.16
CA GLY A 296 -2.97 5.23 2.87
C GLY A 296 -2.54 4.38 4.06
N SER A 297 -3.36 4.32 5.11
CA SER A 297 -3.11 3.39 6.22
C SER A 297 -3.23 1.94 5.78
N GLY A 298 -2.60 1.04 6.53
CA GLY A 298 -2.73 -0.40 6.39
C GLY A 298 -4.04 -0.95 6.95
N VAL A 299 -4.13 -2.27 6.95
CA VAL A 299 -5.24 -3.05 7.52
C VAL A 299 -4.73 -4.43 7.93
N VAL A 300 -5.31 -5.00 8.98
CA VAL A 300 -5.10 -6.40 9.36
C VAL A 300 -6.44 -7.11 9.39
N ILE A 301 -6.54 -8.28 8.75
CA ILE A 301 -7.76 -9.08 8.69
C ILE A 301 -7.43 -10.52 9.05
N ILE A 302 -8.14 -11.07 10.05
CA ILE A 302 -8.01 -12.44 10.51
C ILE A 302 -9.34 -13.16 10.23
N ALA A 303 -9.28 -14.31 9.52
CA ALA A 303 -10.45 -15.09 9.14
C ALA A 303 -10.30 -16.54 9.60
N TYR A 304 -11.27 -17.07 10.33
CA TYR A 304 -11.28 -18.47 10.80
C TYR A 304 -12.66 -19.11 10.58
N PRO A 305 -12.77 -20.46 10.55
CA PRO A 305 -14.04 -21.16 10.38
C PRO A 305 -15.06 -20.81 11.49
N THR A 306 -16.30 -20.56 11.09
CA THR A 306 -17.43 -20.20 11.98
C THR A 306 -17.74 -21.30 12.99
#